data_18251d7c308777618a20171e2f6701a1
#
_entry.id   18251d7c308777618a20171e2f6701a1
#
_cell.length_a   1.000
_cell.length_b   1.000
_cell.length_c   1.000
_cell.angle_alpha   90.00
_cell.angle_beta   90.00
_cell.angle_gamma   90.00
#
_symmetry.space_group_name_H-M   'P 1'
#
loop_
_entity.id
_entity.type
_entity.pdbx_description
1 polymer ?
#
loop_
_entity_poly.entity_id
_entity_poly.type
_entity_poly.pdbx_seq_one_letter_code
_entity_poly.pdbx_strand_id
1 'polypeptide(L)'
;MNDTDNSLARVSAIVAEILALGPDELDVSADLFDEYQADSLNLIEIVAQVEKQFRTVLPLDELPQARSVAALNDLLTRQAA
;
A
#
# COMPACT_ATOMS: atom_id res chain seq x y z
N MET A 1 -7.37 14.41 14.63
CA MET A 1 -6.59 13.78 13.55
C MET A 1 -7.32 12.54 13.06
N ASN A 2 -7.32 12.37 11.78
CA ASN A 2 -8.09 11.34 11.12
C ASN A 2 -7.21 10.08 10.92
N ASP A 3 -7.71 8.91 11.34
CA ASP A 3 -6.98 7.64 11.19
C ASP A 3 -6.69 7.33 9.73
N THR A 4 -7.57 7.73 8.83
CA THR A 4 -7.40 7.52 7.40
C THR A 4 -6.16 8.24 6.88
N ASP A 5 -5.92 9.48 7.32
CA ASP A 5 -4.75 10.24 6.92
C ASP A 5 -3.46 9.57 7.41
N ASN A 6 -3.48 9.08 8.66
CA ASN A 6 -2.33 8.38 9.22
C ASN A 6 -2.05 7.08 8.46
N SER A 7 -3.09 6.33 8.13
CA SER A 7 -2.90 5.06 7.44
C SER A 7 -2.34 5.29 6.03
N LEU A 8 -2.83 6.29 5.31
CA LEU A 8 -2.31 6.60 3.99
C LEU A 8 -0.82 6.94 4.04
N ALA A 9 -0.43 7.77 5.00
CA ALA A 9 0.98 8.15 5.16
C ALA A 9 1.84 6.92 5.49
N ARG A 10 1.35 6.04 6.35
CA ARG A 10 2.08 4.84 6.75
C ARG A 10 2.21 3.85 5.59
N VAL A 11 1.13 3.64 4.84
CA VAL A 11 1.16 2.77 3.67
C VAL A 11 2.12 3.34 2.62
N SER A 12 2.08 4.65 2.40
CA SER A 12 2.99 5.32 1.47
C SER A 12 4.45 5.09 1.85
N ALA A 13 4.76 5.21 3.14
CA ALA A 13 6.13 5.00 3.62
C ALA A 13 6.59 3.56 3.38
N ILE A 14 5.71 2.59 3.62
CA ILE A 14 6.03 1.18 3.37
C ILE A 14 6.34 0.94 1.90
N VAL A 15 5.47 1.44 1.02
CA VAL A 15 5.63 1.25 -0.42
C VAL A 15 6.92 1.93 -0.91
N ALA A 16 7.16 3.16 -0.47
CA ALA A 16 8.35 3.90 -0.88
C ALA A 16 9.62 3.17 -0.45
N GLU A 17 9.63 2.63 0.75
CA GLU A 17 10.78 1.89 1.25
C GLU A 17 11.05 0.64 0.42
N ILE A 18 10.01 -0.14 0.16
CA ILE A 18 10.17 -1.39 -0.58
C ILE A 18 10.58 -1.15 -2.03
N LEU A 19 10.04 -0.11 -2.65
CA LEU A 19 10.36 0.25 -4.03
C LEU A 19 11.59 1.16 -4.15
N ALA A 20 12.21 1.50 -3.02
CA ALA A 20 13.40 2.36 -2.97
C ALA A 20 13.14 3.73 -3.61
N LEU A 21 12.00 4.33 -3.29
CA LEU A 21 11.60 5.64 -3.76
C LEU A 21 11.81 6.70 -2.68
N GLY A 22 12.16 7.91 -3.09
CA GLY A 22 12.20 9.04 -2.18
C GLY A 22 10.78 9.47 -1.80
N PRO A 23 10.62 10.25 -0.72
CA PRO A 23 9.29 10.64 -0.25
C PRO A 23 8.49 11.47 -1.25
N ASP A 24 9.17 12.18 -2.15
CA ASP A 24 8.50 13.01 -3.15
C ASP A 24 8.29 12.28 -4.48
N GLU A 25 8.78 11.06 -4.60
CA GLU A 25 8.72 10.32 -5.85
C GLU A 25 7.46 9.46 -5.98
N LEU A 26 6.76 9.23 -4.89
CA LEU A 26 5.62 8.33 -4.87
C LEU A 26 4.32 9.10 -5.05
N ASP A 27 3.58 8.76 -6.10
CA ASP A 27 2.24 9.28 -6.35
C ASP A 27 1.25 8.22 -5.85
N VAL A 28 0.43 8.59 -4.87
CA VAL A 28 -0.50 7.64 -4.24
C VAL A 28 -1.59 7.13 -5.20
N SER A 29 -1.85 7.88 -6.26
CA SER A 29 -2.86 7.50 -7.26
C SER A 29 -2.27 6.70 -8.42
N ALA A 30 -0.95 6.67 -8.56
CA ALA A 30 -0.31 6.01 -9.68
C ALA A 30 -0.35 4.49 -9.54
N ASP A 31 -0.44 3.80 -10.68
CA ASP A 31 -0.36 2.35 -10.72
C ASP A 31 1.09 1.95 -10.42
N LEU A 32 1.28 1.14 -9.38
CA LEU A 32 2.61 0.77 -8.92
C LEU A 32 3.37 -0.05 -9.96
N PHE A 33 2.65 -0.88 -10.71
CA PHE A 33 3.26 -1.74 -11.72
C PHE A 33 3.67 -0.94 -12.96
N ASP A 34 2.79 -0.04 -13.42
CA ASP A 34 3.04 0.73 -14.63
C ASP A 34 4.03 1.88 -14.41
N GLU A 35 3.90 2.57 -13.27
CA GLU A 35 4.71 3.77 -13.03
C GLU A 35 6.04 3.47 -12.34
N TYR A 36 6.07 2.47 -11.46
CA TYR A 36 7.26 2.18 -10.66
C TYR A 36 7.82 0.80 -10.93
N GLN A 37 7.24 0.08 -11.89
CA GLN A 37 7.70 -1.23 -12.31
C GLN A 37 7.74 -2.24 -11.17
N ALA A 38 6.82 -2.11 -10.23
CA ALA A 38 6.68 -3.09 -9.16
C ALA A 38 6.27 -4.44 -9.76
N ASP A 39 6.69 -5.51 -9.13
CA ASP A 39 6.30 -6.85 -9.54
C ASP A 39 5.47 -7.53 -8.44
N SER A 40 5.06 -8.78 -8.69
CA SER A 40 4.24 -9.52 -7.75
C SER A 40 4.94 -9.72 -6.41
N LEU A 41 6.25 -9.90 -6.43
CA LEU A 41 7.04 -10.07 -5.20
C LEU A 41 7.04 -8.78 -4.38
N ASN A 42 7.16 -7.62 -5.05
CA ASN A 42 7.07 -6.34 -4.37
C ASN A 42 5.71 -6.19 -3.69
N LEU A 43 4.63 -6.56 -4.39
CA LEU A 43 3.30 -6.47 -3.82
C LEU A 43 3.15 -7.37 -2.59
N ILE A 44 3.68 -8.58 -2.65
CA ILE A 44 3.66 -9.50 -1.51
C ILE A 44 4.39 -8.91 -0.32
N GLU A 45 5.55 -8.29 -0.55
CA GLU A 45 6.31 -7.66 0.52
C GLU A 45 5.55 -6.47 1.13
N ILE A 46 4.94 -5.65 0.27
CA ILE A 46 4.14 -4.51 0.73
C ILE A 46 2.98 -4.99 1.59
N VAL A 47 2.25 -6.00 1.11
CA VAL A 47 1.10 -6.55 1.84
C VAL A 47 1.55 -7.11 3.19
N ALA A 48 2.65 -7.86 3.21
CA ALA A 48 3.16 -8.43 4.46
C ALA A 48 3.50 -7.36 5.48
N GLN A 49 4.12 -6.26 5.05
CA GLN A 49 4.46 -5.16 5.94
C GLN A 49 3.21 -4.43 6.44
N VAL A 50 2.24 -4.21 5.55
CA VAL A 50 1.00 -3.56 5.93
C VAL A 50 0.25 -4.41 6.96
N GLU A 51 0.14 -5.71 6.72
CA GLU A 51 -0.54 -6.60 7.65
C GLU A 51 0.15 -6.61 9.02
N LYS A 52 1.47 -6.62 9.02
CA LYS A 52 2.24 -6.64 10.25
C LYS A 52 2.08 -5.35 11.04
N GLN A 53 2.19 -4.20 10.36
CA GLN A 53 2.14 -2.91 11.05
C GLN A 53 0.75 -2.52 11.51
N PHE A 54 -0.27 -2.92 10.76
CA PHE A 54 -1.65 -2.59 11.11
C PHE A 54 -2.38 -3.73 11.81
N ARG A 55 -1.72 -4.88 11.98
CA ARG A 55 -2.28 -6.05 12.66
C ARG A 55 -3.61 -6.48 12.05
N THR A 56 -3.62 -6.59 10.74
CA THR A 56 -4.81 -6.98 9.99
C THR A 56 -4.42 -7.95 8.89
N VAL A 57 -5.42 -8.55 8.27
CA VAL A 57 -5.22 -9.43 7.12
C VAL A 57 -5.97 -8.85 5.95
N LEU A 58 -5.28 -8.67 4.83
CA LEU A 58 -5.90 -8.17 3.61
C LEU A 58 -6.43 -9.34 2.79
N PRO A 59 -7.61 -9.19 2.15
CA PRO A 59 -8.20 -10.29 1.37
C PRO A 59 -7.40 -10.53 0.09
N LEU A 60 -6.95 -11.77 -0.08
CA LEU A 60 -6.11 -12.14 -1.22
C LEU A 60 -6.82 -11.96 -2.56
N ASP A 61 -8.13 -12.20 -2.59
CA ASP A 61 -8.89 -12.10 -3.83
C ASP A 61 -9.09 -10.65 -4.30
N GLU A 62 -8.87 -9.68 -3.43
CA GLU A 62 -8.96 -8.27 -3.80
C GLU A 62 -7.61 -7.63 -4.08
N LEU A 63 -6.52 -8.31 -3.78
CA LEU A 63 -5.17 -7.77 -3.97
C LEU A 63 -4.86 -7.42 -5.43
N PRO A 64 -5.30 -8.17 -6.43
CA PRO A 64 -5.02 -7.80 -7.81
C PRO A 64 -5.56 -6.42 -8.21
N GLN A 65 -6.55 -5.91 -7.50
CA GLN A 65 -7.12 -4.60 -7.75
C GLN A 65 -6.42 -3.49 -6.97
N ALA A 66 -5.59 -3.86 -5.99
CA ALA A 66 -4.89 -2.90 -5.14
C ALA A 66 -3.56 -2.51 -5.78
N ARG A 67 -3.63 -1.81 -6.91
CA ARG A 67 -2.46 -1.49 -7.72
C ARG A 67 -1.85 -0.13 -7.43
N SER A 68 -2.41 0.61 -6.48
CA SER A 68 -1.88 1.91 -6.08
C SER A 68 -1.88 2.01 -4.56
N VAL A 69 -1.14 2.98 -4.03
CA VAL A 69 -1.15 3.23 -2.59
C VAL A 69 -2.55 3.57 -2.12
N ALA A 70 -3.27 4.40 -2.88
CA ALA A 70 -4.64 4.77 -2.53
C ALA A 70 -5.56 3.54 -2.46
N ALA A 71 -5.43 2.63 -3.44
CA ALA A 71 -6.24 1.41 -3.46
C ALA A 71 -5.90 0.49 -2.28
N LEU A 72 -4.62 0.36 -1.96
CA LEU A 72 -4.19 -0.42 -0.80
C LEU A 72 -4.73 0.16 0.49
N ASN A 73 -4.65 1.47 0.63
CA ASN A 73 -5.16 2.15 1.82
C ASN A 73 -6.68 1.98 1.95
N ASP A 74 -7.39 2.08 0.83
CA ASP A 74 -8.84 1.88 0.83
C ASP A 74 -9.19 0.46 1.28
N LEU A 75 -8.48 -0.53 0.77
CA LEU A 75 -8.68 -1.92 1.16
C LEU A 75 -8.41 -2.10 2.66
N LEU A 76 -7.32 -1.51 3.14
CA LEU A 76 -6.94 -1.56 4.55
C LEU A 76 -8.01 -0.95 5.45
N THR A 77 -8.51 0.24 5.10
CA THR A 77 -9.49 0.92 5.94
C THR A 77 -10.82 0.19 5.97
N ARG A 78 -11.18 -0.51 4.90
CA ARG A 78 -12.39 -1.33 4.90
C ARG A 78 -12.27 -2.52 5.87
N GLN A 79 -11.07 -3.07 6.03
CA GLN A 79 -10.85 -4.17 6.98
C GLN A 79 -10.88 -3.71 8.42
N ALA A 80 -10.52 -2.46 8.66
CA ALA A 80 -10.47 -1.90 10.01
C ALA A 80 -11.82 -1.43 10.53
N ALA A 81 -12.80 -1.32 9.67
CA ALA A 81 -14.15 -0.82 10.02
C ALA A 81 -14.95 -1.82 10.84
#